data_2f942783c88b0b8d1215f0abe54abd31
#
_entry.id   2f942783c88b0b8d1215f0abe54abd31
#
_cell.length_a   1.000
_cell.length_b   1.000
_cell.length_c   1.000
_cell.angle_alpha   90.00
_cell.angle_beta   90.00
_cell.angle_gamma   90.00
#
_symmetry.space_group_name_H-M   'P 1'
#
loop_
_entity.id
_entity.type
_entity.pdbx_description
1 polymer ?
#
loop_
_entity_poly.entity_id
_entity_poly.type
_entity_poly.pdbx_seq_one_letter_code
_entity_poly.pdbx_strand_id
1 'polypeptide(L)'
;MKFKEYKGLDLPGLAADVLKEWDAQDTFHKSISTREGHPTFVFYEGPPSANGTPGIHHVMARTIKDIFCRYKTQQGYLVHRKAGWDTHGLPVELGVEKKLGITKEDIGRTISIEEYNRACREAVMEYTGLWEELTRKMGYWVNMDDPYITYDNKYIETLWWLLKQLFDKGLLYKGYTCLLYTSDAADDKA
;
A
#
# COMPACT_ATOMS: atom_id res chain seq x y z
N MET A 1 17.15 37.92 0.30
CA MET A 1 17.19 36.51 -0.12
C MET A 1 17.10 36.51 -1.65
N LYS A 2 18.10 36.00 -2.37
CA LYS A 2 18.00 35.85 -3.84
C LYS A 2 17.39 34.50 -4.15
N PHE A 3 16.31 34.48 -4.90
CA PHE A 3 15.74 33.25 -5.42
C PHE A 3 16.67 32.66 -6.50
N LYS A 4 16.70 31.32 -6.59
CA LYS A 4 17.47 30.62 -7.62
C LYS A 4 16.83 30.89 -8.98
N GLU A 5 17.65 31.34 -9.94
CA GLU A 5 17.19 31.56 -11.32
C GLU A 5 17.36 30.27 -12.14
N TYR A 6 16.32 29.87 -12.86
CA TYR A 6 16.32 28.70 -13.71
C TYR A 6 16.32 29.16 -15.19
N LYS A 7 17.24 28.62 -15.98
CA LYS A 7 17.36 28.97 -17.42
C LYS A 7 16.35 28.24 -18.32
N GLY A 8 15.57 27.32 -17.77
CA GLY A 8 14.58 26.52 -18.49
C GLY A 8 13.75 25.67 -17.51
N LEU A 9 12.75 24.98 -18.04
CA LEU A 9 11.88 24.10 -17.28
C LEU A 9 12.39 22.65 -17.34
N ASP A 10 13.22 22.26 -16.37
CA ASP A 10 13.62 20.87 -16.13
C ASP A 10 12.90 20.33 -14.89
N LEU A 11 11.67 19.82 -15.07
CA LEU A 11 10.87 19.29 -13.97
C LEU A 11 11.50 18.04 -13.32
N PRO A 12 12.06 17.07 -14.06
CA PRO A 12 12.72 15.92 -13.44
C PRO A 12 13.93 16.32 -12.59
N GLY A 13 14.78 17.20 -13.08
CA GLY A 13 15.94 17.69 -12.33
C GLY A 13 15.54 18.48 -11.08
N LEU A 14 14.55 19.36 -11.20
CA LEU A 14 14.00 20.10 -10.06
C LEU A 14 13.41 19.17 -9.01
N ALA A 15 12.64 18.17 -9.43
CA ALA A 15 12.05 17.18 -8.51
C ALA A 15 13.14 16.40 -7.75
N ALA A 16 14.22 16.00 -8.44
CA ALA A 16 15.34 15.31 -7.80
C ALA A 16 16.07 16.21 -6.78
N ASP A 17 16.24 17.50 -7.07
CA ASP A 17 16.84 18.45 -6.14
C ASP A 17 15.96 18.67 -4.90
N VAL A 18 14.64 18.78 -5.08
CA VAL A 18 13.67 18.92 -3.97
C VAL A 18 13.68 17.68 -3.08
N LEU A 19 13.74 16.47 -3.66
CA LEU A 19 13.82 15.23 -2.87
C LEU A 19 15.08 15.19 -2.01
N LYS A 20 16.24 15.59 -2.56
CA LYS A 20 17.51 15.69 -1.80
C LYS A 20 17.40 16.69 -0.63
N GLU A 21 16.73 17.82 -0.87
CA GLU A 21 16.51 18.82 0.16
C GLU A 21 15.59 18.30 1.26
N TRP A 22 14.51 17.60 0.91
CA TRP A 22 13.60 16.98 1.87
C TRP A 22 14.30 15.92 2.72
N ASP A 23 15.15 15.08 2.11
CA ASP A 23 15.96 14.09 2.83
C ASP A 23 16.93 14.78 3.80
N ALA A 24 17.67 15.80 3.34
CA ALA A 24 18.66 16.52 4.14
C ALA A 24 18.03 17.26 5.34
N GLN A 25 16.80 17.73 5.18
CA GLN A 25 16.05 18.45 6.21
C GLN A 25 15.16 17.55 7.06
N ASP A 26 15.03 16.26 6.73
CA ASP A 26 14.07 15.33 7.36
C ASP A 26 12.63 15.86 7.35
N THR A 27 12.22 16.41 6.20
CA THR A 27 10.99 17.20 6.06
C THR A 27 9.75 16.37 6.36
N PHE A 28 9.71 15.11 5.93
CA PHE A 28 8.55 14.23 6.17
C PHE A 28 8.34 13.96 7.66
N HIS A 29 9.37 13.50 8.39
CA HIS A 29 9.25 13.22 9.82
C HIS A 29 8.97 14.48 10.62
N LYS A 30 9.56 15.63 10.25
CA LYS A 30 9.25 16.91 10.84
C LYS A 30 7.80 17.34 10.62
N SER A 31 7.21 16.98 9.48
CA SER A 31 5.78 17.26 9.24
C SER A 31 4.84 16.56 10.23
N ILE A 32 5.32 15.50 10.87
CA ILE A 32 4.61 14.75 11.92
C ILE A 32 5.01 15.26 13.29
N SER A 33 6.31 15.23 13.63
CA SER A 33 6.82 15.53 14.97
C SER A 33 6.51 16.95 15.46
N THR A 34 6.52 17.93 14.55
CA THR A 34 6.16 19.33 14.90
C THR A 34 4.66 19.52 15.17
N ARG A 35 3.85 18.48 14.98
CA ARG A 35 2.38 18.50 15.21
C ARG A 35 1.94 17.54 16.30
N GLU A 36 2.87 17.03 17.09
CA GLU A 36 2.54 16.24 18.28
C GLU A 36 1.65 17.07 19.22
N GLY A 37 0.56 16.48 19.70
CA GLY A 37 -0.45 17.16 20.51
C GLY A 37 -1.49 17.97 19.74
N HIS A 38 -1.38 18.11 18.43
CA HIS A 38 -2.40 18.72 17.59
C HIS A 38 -3.55 17.75 17.29
N PRO A 39 -4.72 18.23 16.82
CA PRO A 39 -5.81 17.38 16.38
C PRO A 39 -5.35 16.39 15.32
N THR A 40 -5.73 15.12 15.45
CA THR A 40 -5.35 14.07 14.51
C THR A 40 -6.31 14.02 13.34
N PHE A 41 -5.78 13.94 12.12
CA PHE A 41 -6.51 13.51 10.94
C PHE A 41 -6.13 12.06 10.64
N VAL A 42 -7.09 11.16 10.79
CA VAL A 42 -6.88 9.72 10.58
C VAL A 42 -6.90 9.41 9.10
N PHE A 43 -5.86 8.75 8.63
CA PHE A 43 -5.72 8.28 7.26
C PHE A 43 -5.36 6.79 7.25
N TYR A 44 -6.11 6.02 6.47
CA TYR A 44 -5.83 4.61 6.21
C TYR A 44 -5.38 4.44 4.76
N GLU A 45 -4.18 3.90 4.58
CA GLU A 45 -3.66 3.56 3.25
C GLU A 45 -4.41 2.35 2.69
N GLY A 46 -4.85 2.44 1.42
CA GLY A 46 -5.22 1.29 0.62
C GLY A 46 -3.94 0.71 -0.01
N PRO A 47 -3.39 -0.37 0.55
CA PRO A 47 -2.06 -0.82 0.17
C PRO A 47 -2.06 -1.48 -1.21
N PRO A 48 -1.01 -1.30 -1.99
CA PRO A 48 -0.85 -2.03 -3.24
C PRO A 48 -0.37 -3.45 -2.99
N SER A 49 -0.64 -4.35 -3.94
CA SER A 49 0.07 -5.63 -4.04
C SER A 49 1.37 -5.43 -4.80
N ALA A 50 2.49 -5.96 -4.28
CA ALA A 50 3.80 -5.86 -4.91
C ALA A 50 4.12 -7.07 -5.80
N ASN A 51 3.10 -7.69 -6.40
CA ASN A 51 3.19 -8.84 -7.31
C ASN A 51 3.40 -8.45 -8.79
N GLY A 52 3.53 -7.15 -9.08
CA GLY A 52 3.74 -6.63 -10.42
C GLY A 52 4.30 -5.21 -10.42
N THR A 53 4.68 -4.73 -11.58
CA THR A 53 5.20 -3.36 -11.76
C THR A 53 4.11 -2.32 -11.60
N PRO A 54 4.41 -1.18 -10.94
CA PRO A 54 3.43 -0.11 -10.78
C PRO A 54 3.07 0.55 -12.12
N GLY A 55 1.77 0.81 -12.33
CA GLY A 55 1.26 1.53 -13.50
C GLY A 55 0.85 2.97 -13.19
N ILE A 56 0.49 3.72 -14.23
CA ILE A 56 0.11 5.14 -14.12
C ILE A 56 -1.11 5.37 -13.22
N HIS A 57 -2.07 4.45 -13.21
CA HIS A 57 -3.24 4.52 -12.34
C HIS A 57 -2.88 4.47 -10.85
N HIS A 58 -1.83 3.72 -10.49
CA HIS A 58 -1.29 3.70 -9.13
C HIS A 58 -0.69 5.06 -8.74
N VAL A 59 0.06 5.69 -9.66
CA VAL A 59 0.60 7.04 -9.44
C VAL A 59 -0.53 8.03 -9.17
N MET A 60 -1.58 8.00 -9.99
CA MET A 60 -2.71 8.90 -9.87
C MET A 60 -3.44 8.74 -8.53
N ALA A 61 -3.76 7.50 -8.15
CA ALA A 61 -4.43 7.22 -6.87
C ALA A 61 -3.57 7.66 -5.67
N ARG A 62 -2.26 7.39 -5.69
CA ARG A 62 -1.33 7.79 -4.62
C ARG A 62 -1.16 9.30 -4.53
N THR A 63 -1.12 10.00 -5.68
CA THR A 63 -1.08 11.46 -5.71
C THR A 63 -2.31 12.09 -5.06
N ILE A 64 -3.50 11.58 -5.37
CA ILE A 64 -4.75 12.05 -4.78
C ILE A 64 -4.74 11.88 -3.26
N LYS A 65 -4.34 10.70 -2.77
CA LYS A 65 -4.21 10.44 -1.32
C LYS A 65 -3.23 11.40 -0.65
N ASP A 66 -2.08 11.64 -1.27
CA ASP A 66 -1.05 12.54 -0.73
C ASP A 66 -1.55 13.99 -0.65
N ILE A 67 -2.30 14.47 -1.64
CA ILE A 67 -2.90 15.82 -1.63
C ILE A 67 -3.75 16.03 -0.37
N PHE A 68 -4.65 15.10 -0.05
CA PHE A 68 -5.49 15.20 1.15
C PHE A 68 -4.67 15.21 2.44
N CYS A 69 -3.69 14.32 2.54
CA CYS A 69 -2.82 14.24 3.72
C CYS A 69 -1.98 15.50 3.89
N ARG A 70 -1.37 16.01 2.81
CA ARG A 70 -0.60 17.26 2.83
C ARG A 70 -1.47 18.47 3.16
N TYR A 71 -2.65 18.55 2.56
CA TYR A 71 -3.59 19.64 2.87
C TYR A 71 -3.94 19.67 4.36
N LYS A 72 -4.26 18.51 4.95
CA LYS A 72 -4.54 18.42 6.38
C LYS A 72 -3.32 18.75 7.24
N THR A 73 -2.14 18.31 6.82
CA THR A 73 -0.88 18.69 7.47
C THR A 73 -0.66 20.21 7.46
N GLN A 74 -0.93 20.88 6.34
CA GLN A 74 -0.82 22.33 6.22
C GLN A 74 -1.86 23.08 7.07
N GLN A 75 -3.02 22.47 7.31
CA GLN A 75 -4.03 22.99 8.24
C GLN A 75 -3.65 22.81 9.73
N GLY A 76 -2.50 22.18 10.01
CA GLY A 76 -2.02 21.97 11.38
C GLY A 76 -2.43 20.64 12.01
N TYR A 77 -3.04 19.72 11.26
CA TYR A 77 -3.37 18.40 11.79
C TYR A 77 -2.14 17.49 11.87
N LEU A 78 -2.11 16.64 12.91
CA LEU A 78 -1.21 15.50 12.99
C LEU A 78 -1.75 14.41 12.06
N VAL A 79 -0.97 14.03 11.04
CA VAL A 79 -1.35 13.02 10.05
C VAL A 79 -0.30 11.92 10.02
N HIS A 80 -0.58 10.81 10.68
CA HIS A 80 0.20 9.58 10.55
C HIS A 80 -0.16 8.90 9.23
N ARG A 81 0.86 8.48 8.47
CA ARG A 81 0.74 7.89 7.14
C ARG A 81 1.56 6.62 7.10
N LYS A 82 0.95 5.52 7.56
CA LYS A 82 1.60 4.21 7.57
C LYS A 82 1.43 3.55 6.21
N ALA A 83 2.52 3.08 5.60
CA ALA A 83 2.48 2.26 4.40
C ALA A 83 1.97 0.86 4.71
N GLY A 84 1.63 0.12 3.67
CA GLY A 84 1.23 -1.28 3.78
C GLY A 84 1.39 -2.02 2.46
N TRP A 85 1.32 -3.35 2.56
CA TRP A 85 1.33 -4.27 1.42
C TRP A 85 0.12 -5.19 1.49
N ASP A 86 -0.67 -5.21 0.41
CA ASP A 86 -1.71 -6.22 0.21
C ASP A 86 -1.05 -7.48 -0.36
N THR A 87 -1.14 -8.57 0.38
CA THR A 87 -0.38 -9.79 0.11
C THR A 87 -1.26 -11.01 -0.08
N HIS A 88 -2.55 -10.81 -0.27
CA HIS A 88 -3.53 -11.87 -0.46
C HIS A 88 -4.22 -11.78 -1.81
N GLY A 89 -4.89 -12.87 -2.14
CA GLY A 89 -5.85 -12.90 -3.22
C GLY A 89 -5.42 -13.67 -4.45
N LEU A 90 -6.41 -13.93 -5.29
CA LEU A 90 -6.31 -14.72 -6.51
C LEU A 90 -5.21 -14.26 -7.49
N PRO A 91 -4.94 -12.95 -7.68
CA PRO A 91 -3.87 -12.53 -8.59
C PRO A 91 -2.48 -13.04 -8.18
N VAL A 92 -2.20 -13.13 -6.88
CA VAL A 92 -0.94 -13.69 -6.37
C VAL A 92 -0.89 -15.20 -6.63
N GLU A 93 -1.95 -15.91 -6.30
CA GLU A 93 -2.07 -17.36 -6.48
C GLU A 93 -1.89 -17.76 -7.95
N LEU A 94 -2.65 -17.15 -8.87
CA LEU A 94 -2.55 -17.40 -10.31
C LEU A 94 -1.16 -17.06 -10.86
N GLY A 95 -0.52 -16.01 -10.37
CA GLY A 95 0.84 -15.65 -10.73
C GLY A 95 1.85 -16.74 -10.35
N VAL A 96 1.70 -17.30 -9.16
CA VAL A 96 2.57 -18.36 -8.64
C VAL A 96 2.29 -19.68 -9.35
N GLU A 97 1.04 -20.08 -9.58
CA GLU A 97 0.67 -21.26 -10.34
C GLU A 97 1.32 -21.22 -11.73
N LYS A 98 1.21 -20.08 -12.42
CA LYS A 98 1.85 -19.87 -13.72
C LYS A 98 3.37 -19.95 -13.67
N LYS A 99 4.00 -19.36 -12.62
CA LYS A 99 5.46 -19.34 -12.43
C LYS A 99 6.01 -20.75 -12.15
N LEU A 100 5.26 -21.55 -11.40
CA LEU A 100 5.62 -22.94 -11.05
C LEU A 100 5.19 -23.95 -12.10
N GLY A 101 4.36 -23.57 -13.06
CA GLY A 101 3.81 -24.48 -14.10
C GLY A 101 2.84 -25.51 -13.53
N ILE A 102 2.12 -25.18 -12.46
CA ILE A 102 1.18 -26.04 -11.74
C ILE A 102 -0.24 -25.54 -11.91
N THR A 103 -1.18 -26.37 -11.53
CA THR A 103 -2.61 -26.06 -11.43
C THR A 103 -3.06 -26.10 -9.97
N LYS A 104 -4.21 -25.55 -9.68
CA LYS A 104 -4.81 -25.59 -8.34
C LYS A 104 -4.97 -27.03 -7.80
N GLU A 105 -5.14 -28.02 -8.68
CA GLU A 105 -5.30 -29.44 -8.31
C GLU A 105 -3.99 -30.09 -7.85
N ASP A 106 -2.86 -29.50 -8.19
CA ASP A 106 -1.52 -29.98 -7.80
C ASP A 106 -1.16 -29.63 -6.37
N ILE A 107 -1.81 -28.59 -5.81
CA ILE A 107 -1.54 -28.10 -4.44
C ILE A 107 -1.98 -29.14 -3.41
N GLY A 108 -1.05 -29.56 -2.59
CA GLY A 108 -1.24 -30.64 -1.62
C GLY A 108 -1.07 -32.06 -2.19
N ARG A 109 -0.70 -32.19 -3.49
CA ARG A 109 -0.45 -33.45 -4.17
C ARG A 109 0.97 -33.54 -4.71
N THR A 110 1.31 -32.71 -5.70
CA THR A 110 2.64 -32.64 -6.33
C THR A 110 3.53 -31.61 -5.69
N ILE A 111 2.95 -30.56 -5.10
CA ILE A 111 3.60 -29.55 -4.28
C ILE A 111 2.92 -29.50 -2.91
N SER A 112 3.69 -29.41 -1.84
CA SER A 112 3.12 -29.25 -0.51
C SER A 112 2.47 -27.88 -0.33
N ILE A 113 1.46 -27.78 0.57
CA ILE A 113 0.82 -26.50 0.90
C ILE A 113 1.86 -25.52 1.46
N GLU A 114 2.82 -26.00 2.23
CA GLU A 114 3.88 -25.18 2.82
C GLU A 114 4.78 -24.55 1.74
N GLU A 115 5.22 -25.34 0.77
CA GLU A 115 6.04 -24.87 -0.35
C GLU A 115 5.28 -23.88 -1.23
N TYR A 116 4.02 -24.16 -1.51
CA TYR A 116 3.16 -23.24 -2.25
C TYR A 116 2.98 -21.91 -1.52
N ASN A 117 2.66 -21.95 -0.22
CA ASN A 117 2.53 -20.73 0.58
C ASN A 117 3.83 -19.93 0.67
N ARG A 118 4.98 -20.62 0.75
CA ARG A 118 6.28 -19.94 0.71
C ARG A 118 6.48 -19.24 -0.64
N ALA A 119 6.22 -19.91 -1.74
CA ALA A 119 6.32 -19.32 -3.07
C ALA A 119 5.38 -18.12 -3.25
N CYS A 120 4.16 -18.16 -2.71
CA CYS A 120 3.24 -17.02 -2.71
C CYS A 120 3.80 -15.82 -1.91
N ARG A 121 4.34 -16.06 -0.72
CA ARG A 121 4.95 -14.99 0.10
C ARG A 121 6.16 -14.34 -0.57
N GLU A 122 6.99 -15.14 -1.24
CA GLU A 122 8.14 -14.63 -2.00
C GLU A 122 7.68 -13.82 -3.21
N ALA A 123 6.74 -14.34 -3.98
CA ALA A 123 6.24 -13.70 -5.19
C ALA A 123 5.54 -12.36 -4.93
N VAL A 124 4.73 -12.28 -3.88
CA VAL A 124 3.96 -11.06 -3.57
C VAL A 124 4.84 -9.89 -3.12
N MET A 125 6.05 -10.17 -2.64
CA MET A 125 7.02 -9.15 -2.22
C MET A 125 8.11 -8.87 -3.28
N GLU A 126 8.03 -9.52 -4.46
CA GLU A 126 9.09 -9.48 -5.47
C GLU A 126 9.37 -8.06 -5.99
N TYR A 127 8.36 -7.21 -6.08
CA TYR A 127 8.47 -5.87 -6.67
C TYR A 127 8.47 -4.75 -5.64
N THR A 128 8.57 -5.04 -4.33
CA THR A 128 8.54 -4.02 -3.27
C THR A 128 9.55 -2.91 -3.48
N GLY A 129 10.79 -3.23 -3.87
CA GLY A 129 11.81 -2.22 -4.15
C GLY A 129 11.45 -1.25 -5.27
N LEU A 130 10.79 -1.72 -6.33
CA LEU A 130 10.30 -0.84 -7.42
C LEU A 130 9.19 0.09 -6.93
N TRP A 131 8.30 -0.42 -6.09
CA TRP A 131 7.22 0.36 -5.50
C TRP A 131 7.73 1.42 -4.53
N GLU A 132 8.72 1.09 -3.73
CA GLU A 132 9.39 2.03 -2.82
C GLU A 132 10.11 3.13 -3.60
N GLU A 133 10.85 2.75 -4.63
CA GLU A 133 11.53 3.72 -5.51
C GLU A 133 10.53 4.67 -6.19
N LEU A 134 9.42 4.14 -6.73
CA LEU A 134 8.36 4.96 -7.31
C LEU A 134 7.75 5.89 -6.27
N THR A 135 7.42 5.38 -5.08
CA THR A 135 6.85 6.16 -3.98
C THR A 135 7.75 7.34 -3.63
N ARG A 136 9.05 7.11 -3.55
CA ARG A 136 10.04 8.14 -3.30
C ARG A 136 10.14 9.14 -4.46
N LYS A 137 10.27 8.66 -5.70
CA LYS A 137 10.39 9.51 -6.89
C LYS A 137 9.21 10.43 -7.11
N MET A 138 7.99 9.98 -6.85
CA MET A 138 6.80 10.81 -6.95
C MET A 138 6.62 11.78 -5.77
N GLY A 139 7.46 11.68 -4.75
CA GLY A 139 7.41 12.50 -3.55
C GLY A 139 6.20 12.21 -2.67
N TYR A 140 5.65 11.01 -2.71
CA TYR A 140 4.55 10.60 -1.86
C TYR A 140 5.01 10.44 -0.41
N TRP A 141 4.43 11.24 0.48
CA TRP A 141 4.76 11.23 1.90
C TRP A 141 4.01 10.13 2.65
N VAL A 142 4.63 8.99 2.77
CA VAL A 142 4.13 7.83 3.53
C VAL A 142 5.29 7.16 4.25
N ASN A 143 5.07 6.72 5.47
CA ASN A 143 6.08 6.02 6.26
C ASN A 143 6.19 4.56 5.77
N MET A 144 7.33 4.24 5.16
CA MET A 144 7.67 2.90 4.66
C MET A 144 8.60 2.11 5.58
N ASP A 145 9.07 2.69 6.71
CA ASP A 145 10.02 2.04 7.61
C ASP A 145 9.37 0.91 8.42
N ASP A 146 8.07 1.04 8.70
CA ASP A 146 7.28 0.04 9.42
C ASP A 146 5.94 -0.19 8.70
N PRO A 147 5.94 -0.77 7.49
CA PRO A 147 4.71 -1.05 6.77
C PRO A 147 3.95 -2.20 7.42
N TYR A 148 2.61 -2.17 7.37
CA TYR A 148 1.85 -3.36 7.69
C TYR A 148 1.79 -4.30 6.48
N ILE A 149 1.83 -5.60 6.75
CA ILE A 149 1.79 -6.64 5.72
C ILE A 149 0.61 -7.54 6.05
N THR A 150 -0.32 -7.71 5.11
CA THR A 150 -1.59 -8.35 5.41
C THR A 150 -1.49 -9.84 5.72
N TYR A 151 -0.40 -10.53 5.33
CA TYR A 151 -0.15 -11.92 5.73
C TYR A 151 0.52 -12.07 7.10
N ASP A 152 0.95 -10.98 7.75
CA ASP A 152 1.56 -11.07 9.07
C ASP A 152 0.53 -11.46 10.14
N ASN A 153 0.93 -12.34 11.03
CA ASN A 153 0.05 -12.80 12.11
C ASN A 153 -0.50 -11.64 12.94
N LYS A 154 0.32 -10.64 13.24
CA LYS A 154 -0.11 -9.45 13.99
C LYS A 154 -1.26 -8.70 13.30
N TYR A 155 -1.21 -8.58 11.97
CA TYR A 155 -2.31 -7.99 11.20
C TYR A 155 -3.55 -8.90 11.23
N ILE A 156 -3.36 -10.19 10.97
CA ILE A 156 -4.42 -11.18 10.93
C ILE A 156 -5.14 -11.27 12.29
N GLU A 157 -4.42 -11.33 13.39
CA GLU A 157 -4.98 -11.37 14.76
C GLU A 157 -5.81 -10.12 15.05
N THR A 158 -5.31 -8.94 14.68
CA THR A 158 -6.05 -7.68 14.83
C THR A 158 -7.34 -7.68 14.02
N LEU A 159 -7.29 -8.14 12.77
CA LEU A 159 -8.45 -8.25 11.90
C LEU A 159 -9.51 -9.22 12.48
N TRP A 160 -9.06 -10.38 12.94
CA TRP A 160 -9.95 -11.37 13.57
C TRP A 160 -10.60 -10.82 14.85
N TRP A 161 -9.84 -10.08 15.64
CA TRP A 161 -10.39 -9.42 16.83
C TRP A 161 -11.48 -8.41 16.44
N LEU A 162 -11.26 -7.57 15.42
CA LEU A 162 -12.26 -6.63 14.91
C LEU A 162 -13.53 -7.36 14.41
N LEU A 163 -13.37 -8.43 13.62
CA LEU A 163 -14.48 -9.25 13.13
C LEU A 163 -15.26 -9.86 14.28
N LYS A 164 -14.57 -10.34 15.33
CA LYS A 164 -15.22 -10.83 16.53
C LYS A 164 -16.07 -9.75 17.21
N GLN A 165 -15.56 -8.52 17.33
CA GLN A 165 -16.35 -7.41 17.90
C GLN A 165 -17.65 -7.15 17.09
N LEU A 166 -17.56 -7.23 15.77
CA LEU A 166 -18.74 -7.07 14.90
C LEU A 166 -19.70 -8.23 15.06
N PHE A 167 -19.20 -9.46 15.16
CA PHE A 167 -20.01 -10.65 15.37
C PHE A 167 -20.74 -10.58 16.72
N ASP A 168 -20.04 -10.25 17.80
CA ASP A 168 -20.61 -10.14 19.15
C ASP A 168 -21.71 -9.05 19.24
N LYS A 169 -21.65 -8.05 18.35
CA LYS A 169 -22.69 -7.00 18.22
C LYS A 169 -23.84 -7.39 17.28
N GLY A 170 -23.81 -8.58 16.69
CA GLY A 170 -24.83 -9.04 15.73
C GLY A 170 -24.75 -8.33 14.37
N LEU A 171 -23.65 -7.64 14.08
CA LEU A 171 -23.45 -6.91 12.81
C LEU A 171 -22.82 -7.79 11.73
N LEU A 172 -22.21 -8.91 12.09
CA LEU A 172 -21.65 -9.89 11.17
C LEU A 172 -22.51 -11.16 11.21
N TYR A 173 -23.13 -11.51 10.09
CA TYR A 173 -24.03 -12.65 9.97
C TYR A 173 -23.90 -13.32 8.60
N LYS A 174 -24.32 -14.59 8.50
CA LYS A 174 -24.45 -15.29 7.22
C LYS A 174 -25.67 -14.79 6.46
N GLY A 175 -25.46 -14.42 5.18
CA GLY A 175 -26.53 -13.99 4.30
C GLY A 175 -26.29 -14.47 2.87
N TYR A 176 -27.32 -14.30 2.03
CA TYR A 176 -27.21 -14.50 0.58
C TYR A 176 -27.15 -13.12 -0.08
N THR A 177 -26.20 -12.92 -0.98
CA THR A 177 -26.19 -11.75 -1.86
C THR A 177 -26.65 -12.14 -3.25
N CYS A 178 -27.59 -11.41 -3.82
CA CYS A 178 -28.06 -11.63 -5.17
C CYS A 178 -27.29 -10.81 -6.22
N LEU A 179 -26.31 -10.00 -5.79
CA LEU A 179 -25.52 -9.16 -6.68
C LEU A 179 -24.05 -9.56 -6.60
N LEU A 180 -23.64 -10.49 -7.43
CA LEU A 180 -22.22 -10.84 -7.66
C LEU A 180 -21.45 -9.75 -8.44
N TYR A 181 -22.13 -8.72 -8.91
CA TYR A 181 -21.56 -7.68 -9.76
C TYR A 181 -20.68 -6.66 -9.04
N THR A 182 -20.61 -6.71 -7.73
CA THR A 182 -19.78 -5.82 -6.90
C THR A 182 -18.65 -6.57 -6.19
N SER A 183 -18.44 -7.86 -6.50
CA SER A 183 -17.29 -8.61 -6.00
C SER A 183 -16.11 -8.49 -6.96
N ASP A 184 -14.89 -8.66 -6.44
CA ASP A 184 -13.64 -8.67 -7.21
C ASP A 184 -13.66 -9.57 -8.45
N ALA A 185 -14.55 -10.55 -8.50
CA ALA A 185 -14.77 -11.40 -9.69
C ALA A 185 -15.26 -10.62 -10.93
N ALA A 186 -15.73 -9.38 -10.78
CA ALA A 186 -16.08 -8.51 -11.89
C ALA A 186 -14.85 -7.79 -12.47
N ASP A 187 -13.81 -7.58 -11.68
CA ASP A 187 -12.57 -6.92 -12.09
C ASP A 187 -11.63 -7.88 -12.83
N ASP A 188 -11.76 -9.19 -12.62
CA ASP A 188 -10.96 -10.22 -13.31
C ASP A 188 -11.27 -10.40 -14.80
N LYS A 189 -12.28 -9.72 -15.32
CA LYS A 189 -12.69 -9.77 -16.74
C LYS A 189 -12.43 -8.48 -17.52
N ALA A 190 -11.84 -7.51 -16.90
CA ALA A 190 -11.51 -6.23 -17.55
C ALA A 190 -10.06 -6.29 -18.18
#